data_01a207ffe048ebf23ed904cfde441d29
#
_entry.id   01a207ffe048ebf23ed904cfde441d29
#
_cell.length_a   1.000
_cell.length_b   1.000
_cell.length_c   1.000
_cell.angle_alpha   90.00
_cell.angle_beta   90.00
_cell.angle_gamma   90.00
#
_symmetry.space_group_name_H-M   'P 1'
#
loop_
_entity.id
_entity.type
_entity.pdbx_description
1 polymer ?
#
loop_
_entity_poly.entity_id
_entity_poly.type
_entity_poly.pdbx_seq_one_letter_code
_entity_poly.pdbx_strand_id
1 'polypeptide(L)'
;MDTKTVVNALWLYDDLLDLYGDWGNLLVLKSYFGKMNIEFNIIKKSIGDDFDLEVADFVYIGPGKFKNLCAASRDILRYKDDIKDAIESGKCFLVTGNARLMFGNSFEDTGKNLYEGLGIFDYTGHESGNVKISDVVAFPVYSETPLKSYGFINRTSYIEGN
;
A
#
# COMPACT_ATOMS: atom_id res chain seq x y z
N MET A 1 12.67 32.74 -11.55
CA MET A 1 13.02 31.65 -10.61
C MET A 1 12.18 30.46 -11.01
N ASP A 2 12.78 29.42 -11.58
CA ASP A 2 12.05 28.20 -11.88
C ASP A 2 11.64 27.56 -10.53
N THR A 3 10.36 27.58 -10.24
CA THR A 3 9.82 26.88 -9.08
C THR A 3 9.98 25.38 -9.34
N LYS A 4 10.87 24.76 -8.59
CA LYS A 4 11.07 23.33 -8.67
C LYS A 4 9.77 22.63 -8.26
N THR A 5 9.28 21.73 -9.12
CA THR A 5 8.12 20.89 -8.77
C THR A 5 8.49 19.98 -7.59
N VAL A 6 7.61 19.92 -6.60
CA VAL A 6 7.78 19.09 -5.40
C VAL A 6 6.68 18.03 -5.37
N VAL A 7 7.02 16.80 -5.03
CA VAL A 7 6.09 15.70 -4.77
C VAL A 7 6.32 15.21 -3.34
N ASN A 8 5.27 15.23 -2.54
CA ASN A 8 5.29 14.77 -1.17
C ASN A 8 4.68 13.36 -1.07
N ALA A 9 5.50 12.37 -0.72
CA ALA A 9 5.07 11.01 -0.46
C ALA A 9 4.84 10.80 1.03
N LEU A 10 3.63 10.46 1.42
CA LEU A 10 3.30 10.06 2.77
C LEU A 10 3.52 8.54 2.91
N TRP A 11 4.50 8.16 3.71
CA TRP A 11 4.78 6.76 4.02
C TRP A 11 4.18 6.41 5.39
N LEU A 12 3.10 5.65 5.38
CA LEU A 12 2.41 5.24 6.60
C LEU A 12 3.00 3.96 7.16
N TYR A 13 3.22 3.95 8.47
CA TYR A 13 3.69 2.81 9.28
C TYR A 13 5.07 2.30 8.85
N ASP A 14 6.00 3.19 8.54
CA ASP A 14 7.33 2.88 8.03
C ASP A 14 8.17 1.98 8.97
N ASP A 15 7.92 2.03 10.26
CA ASP A 15 8.56 1.22 11.29
C ASP A 15 7.90 -0.16 11.50
N LEU A 16 6.69 -0.37 11.00
CA LEU A 16 5.89 -1.58 11.17
C LEU A 16 5.69 -2.36 9.86
N LEU A 17 5.53 -1.64 8.76
CA LEU A 17 5.15 -2.14 7.45
C LEU A 17 6.25 -1.86 6.42
N ASP A 18 7.41 -2.47 6.61
CA ASP A 18 8.57 -2.44 5.71
C ASP A 18 9.22 -3.84 5.61
N LEU A 19 8.40 -4.86 5.34
CA LEU A 19 8.89 -6.23 5.27
C LEU A 19 9.75 -6.42 4.02
N TYR A 20 10.96 -7.01 4.21
CA TYR A 20 11.93 -7.27 3.16
C TYR A 20 12.50 -6.03 2.45
N GLY A 21 12.44 -4.86 3.09
CA GLY A 21 12.99 -3.63 2.50
C GLY A 21 12.13 -3.07 1.38
N ASP A 22 10.81 -3.21 1.48
CA ASP A 22 9.84 -2.78 0.45
C ASP A 22 9.86 -1.25 0.22
N TRP A 23 10.41 -0.47 1.20
CA TRP A 23 10.72 0.96 1.05
C TRP A 23 11.60 1.29 -0.17
N GLY A 24 12.28 0.28 -0.74
CA GLY A 24 13.00 0.40 -2.01
C GLY A 24 12.15 0.96 -3.15
N ASN A 25 10.82 0.75 -3.11
CA ASN A 25 9.89 1.38 -4.04
C ASN A 25 9.97 2.91 -3.99
N LEU A 26 10.02 3.49 -2.79
CA LEU A 26 10.14 4.95 -2.61
C LEU A 26 11.51 5.47 -3.08
N LEU A 27 12.59 4.70 -2.89
CA LEU A 27 13.92 5.08 -3.39
C LEU A 27 13.98 5.09 -4.91
N VAL A 28 13.36 4.13 -5.55
CA VAL A 28 13.26 4.08 -7.03
C VAL A 28 12.50 5.31 -7.52
N LEU A 29 11.34 5.62 -6.94
CA LEU A 29 10.58 6.82 -7.28
C LEU A 29 11.40 8.09 -7.08
N LYS A 30 12.06 8.23 -5.93
CA LYS A 30 12.94 9.39 -5.63
C LYS A 30 14.03 9.55 -6.67
N SER A 31 14.65 8.44 -7.12
CA SER A 31 15.67 8.47 -8.16
C SER A 31 15.11 8.93 -9.52
N TYR A 32 13.92 8.43 -9.90
CA TYR A 32 13.28 8.83 -11.16
C TYR A 32 12.85 10.29 -11.16
N PHE A 33 12.19 10.75 -10.10
CA PHE A 33 11.80 12.16 -9.95
C PHE A 33 13.01 13.09 -9.94
N GLY A 34 14.10 12.69 -9.28
CA GLY A 34 15.34 13.45 -9.30
C GLY A 34 15.93 13.63 -10.71
N LYS A 35 15.85 12.60 -11.58
CA LYS A 35 16.25 12.71 -13.00
C LYS A 35 15.37 13.67 -13.81
N MET A 36 14.13 13.87 -13.38
CA MET A 36 13.17 14.79 -13.98
C MET A 36 13.25 16.22 -13.37
N ASN A 37 14.23 16.48 -12.51
CA ASN A 37 14.37 17.71 -11.75
C ASN A 37 13.15 18.02 -10.83
N ILE A 38 12.48 16.96 -10.34
CA ILE A 38 11.38 17.03 -9.39
C ILE A 38 11.93 16.66 -8.01
N GLU A 39 11.60 17.44 -7.00
CA GLU A 39 11.92 17.12 -5.60
C GLU A 39 10.93 16.10 -5.06
N PHE A 40 11.43 15.01 -4.47
CA PHE A 40 10.59 13.96 -3.88
C PHE A 40 10.87 13.87 -2.39
N ASN A 41 9.91 14.34 -1.58
CA ASN A 41 9.98 14.33 -0.14
C ASN A 41 9.24 13.09 0.42
N ILE A 42 9.81 12.46 1.43
CA ILE A 42 9.19 11.32 2.12
C ILE A 42 8.83 11.77 3.53
N ILE A 43 7.53 11.81 3.81
CA ILE A 43 6.96 12.14 5.11
C ILE A 43 6.56 10.81 5.77
N LYS A 44 7.18 10.50 6.90
CA LYS A 44 6.92 9.24 7.62
C LYS A 44 5.94 9.47 8.74
N LYS A 45 5.00 8.54 8.90
CA LYS A 45 4.00 8.53 9.96
C LYS A 45 3.73 7.11 10.44
N SER A 46 3.63 6.93 11.75
CA SER A 46 3.38 5.66 12.39
C SER A 46 2.15 5.69 13.31
N ILE A 47 1.95 4.64 14.09
CA ILE A 47 0.81 4.52 15.02
C ILE A 47 0.82 5.70 15.99
N GLY A 48 -0.34 6.35 16.12
CA GLY A 48 -0.55 7.48 17.02
C GLY A 48 -0.13 8.84 16.46
N ASP A 49 0.60 8.86 15.34
CA ASP A 49 0.88 10.12 14.64
C ASP A 49 -0.39 10.62 13.92
N ASP A 50 -0.59 11.93 13.95
CA ASP A 50 -1.57 12.55 13.07
C ASP A 50 -0.94 12.83 11.70
N PHE A 51 -1.72 12.61 10.64
CA PHE A 51 -1.33 12.94 9.28
C PHE A 51 -2.47 13.61 8.51
N ASP A 52 -2.07 14.42 7.57
CA ASP A 52 -2.98 15.14 6.69
C ASP A 52 -2.76 14.64 5.25
N LEU A 53 -3.81 14.10 4.65
CA LEU A 53 -3.78 13.62 3.27
C LEU A 53 -3.73 14.76 2.25
N GLU A 54 -4.15 15.96 2.60
CA GLU A 54 -4.14 17.12 1.69
C GLU A 54 -2.71 17.52 1.30
N VAL A 55 -1.75 17.38 2.22
CA VAL A 55 -0.34 17.74 1.96
C VAL A 55 0.42 16.67 1.17
N ALA A 56 -0.17 15.50 0.99
CA ALA A 56 0.45 14.38 0.29
C ALA A 56 -0.05 14.29 -1.16
N ASP A 57 0.88 14.17 -2.10
CA ASP A 57 0.58 13.87 -3.51
C ASP A 57 0.47 12.37 -3.75
N PHE A 58 1.12 11.58 -2.89
CA PHE A 58 1.25 10.14 -3.02
C PHE A 58 1.28 9.50 -1.64
N VAL A 59 0.55 8.41 -1.45
CA VAL A 59 0.52 7.63 -0.20
C VAL A 59 1.11 6.24 -0.44
N TYR A 60 2.03 5.84 0.43
CA TYR A 60 2.66 4.53 0.38
C TYR A 60 2.43 3.75 1.67
N ILE A 61 2.02 2.48 1.54
CA ILE A 61 1.88 1.52 2.64
C ILE A 61 2.51 0.19 2.22
N GLY A 62 3.59 -0.17 2.89
CA GLY A 62 4.33 -1.41 2.64
C GLY A 62 3.73 -2.64 3.31
N PRO A 63 4.27 -3.84 3.05
CA PRO A 63 3.88 -5.08 3.73
C PRO A 63 4.50 -5.17 5.12
N GLY A 64 3.89 -5.95 5.99
CA GLY A 64 4.41 -6.19 7.33
C GLY A 64 4.14 -7.60 7.84
N LYS A 65 4.71 -7.90 9.00
CA LYS A 65 4.29 -9.09 9.75
C LYS A 65 2.81 -8.94 10.11
N PHE A 66 2.05 -10.03 10.09
CA PHE A 66 0.61 -9.98 10.31
C PHE A 66 0.22 -9.26 11.62
N LYS A 67 0.97 -9.49 12.71
CA LYS A 67 0.77 -8.77 13.99
C LYS A 67 0.87 -7.25 13.84
N ASN A 68 1.86 -6.78 13.07
CA ASN A 68 2.06 -5.35 12.81
C ASN A 68 0.94 -4.80 11.93
N LEU A 69 0.51 -5.58 10.92
CA LEU A 69 -0.63 -5.24 10.09
C LEU A 69 -1.91 -5.04 10.91
N CYS A 70 -2.19 -5.93 11.88
CA CYS A 70 -3.35 -5.79 12.77
C CYS A 70 -3.26 -4.53 13.65
N ALA A 71 -2.06 -4.13 14.06
CA ALA A 71 -1.87 -2.91 14.84
C ALA A 71 -2.09 -1.66 13.96
N ALA A 72 -1.51 -1.63 12.78
CA ALA A 72 -1.70 -0.55 11.81
C ALA A 72 -3.16 -0.44 11.35
N SER A 73 -3.85 -1.59 11.14
CA SER A 73 -5.26 -1.62 10.76
C SER A 73 -6.17 -0.92 11.78
N ARG A 74 -5.93 -1.12 13.07
CA ARG A 74 -6.71 -0.46 14.12
C ARG A 74 -6.49 1.05 14.15
N ASP A 75 -5.29 1.48 13.87
CA ASP A 75 -4.93 2.90 13.86
C ASP A 75 -5.46 3.62 12.63
N ILE A 76 -5.32 3.01 11.44
CA ILE A 76 -5.73 3.62 10.17
C ILE A 76 -7.25 3.83 10.07
N LEU A 77 -8.05 3.07 10.82
CA LEU A 77 -9.51 3.23 10.86
C LEU A 77 -9.95 4.62 11.34
N ARG A 78 -9.10 5.35 12.08
CA ARG A 78 -9.35 6.75 12.46
C ARG A 78 -9.49 7.67 11.23
N TYR A 79 -8.90 7.28 10.10
CA TYR A 79 -8.84 8.05 8.86
C TYR A 79 -9.65 7.40 7.73
N LYS A 80 -10.61 6.52 8.09
CA LYS A 80 -11.37 5.71 7.12
C LYS A 80 -12.06 6.58 6.07
N ASP A 81 -12.78 7.59 6.51
CA ASP A 81 -13.53 8.49 5.61
C ASP A 81 -12.58 9.39 4.82
N ASP A 82 -11.55 9.95 5.46
CA ASP A 82 -10.56 10.80 4.80
C ASP A 82 -9.80 10.05 3.70
N ILE A 83 -9.45 8.77 3.94
CA ILE A 83 -8.78 7.92 2.95
C ILE A 83 -9.71 7.63 1.78
N LYS A 84 -10.98 7.33 2.06
CA LYS A 84 -11.97 7.09 1.04
C LYS A 84 -12.15 8.31 0.15
N ASP A 85 -12.36 9.48 0.74
CA ASP A 85 -12.53 10.75 0.02
C ASP A 85 -11.27 11.09 -0.80
N ALA A 86 -10.07 10.86 -0.25
CA ALA A 86 -8.82 11.08 -0.96
C ALA A 86 -8.70 10.17 -2.20
N ILE A 87 -9.05 8.89 -2.08
CA ILE A 87 -9.03 7.94 -3.21
C ILE A 87 -10.08 8.34 -4.27
N GLU A 88 -11.30 8.68 -3.85
CA GLU A 88 -12.38 9.11 -4.75
C GLU A 88 -12.02 10.42 -5.47
N SER A 89 -11.26 11.31 -4.83
CA SER A 89 -10.73 12.53 -5.45
C SER A 89 -9.54 12.31 -6.39
N GLY A 90 -9.07 11.06 -6.52
CA GLY A 90 -7.99 10.67 -7.44
C GLY A 90 -6.58 10.70 -6.84
N LYS A 91 -6.44 10.78 -5.52
CA LYS A 91 -5.14 10.69 -4.86
C LYS A 91 -4.51 9.31 -5.09
N CYS A 92 -3.23 9.29 -5.43
CA CYS A 92 -2.51 8.06 -5.73
C CYS A 92 -2.08 7.32 -4.45
N PHE A 93 -2.50 6.06 -4.32
CA PHE A 93 -2.07 5.15 -3.26
C PHE A 93 -1.32 3.96 -3.86
N LEU A 94 -0.13 3.67 -3.35
CA LEU A 94 0.59 2.42 -3.60
C LEU A 94 0.57 1.58 -2.33
N VAL A 95 -0.18 0.49 -2.38
CA VAL A 95 -0.34 -0.44 -1.26
C VAL A 95 0.19 -1.80 -1.67
N THR A 96 1.25 -2.25 -1.01
CA THR A 96 1.97 -3.45 -1.41
C THR A 96 1.76 -4.63 -0.44
N GLY A 97 1.94 -5.82 -0.96
CA GLY A 97 1.90 -7.07 -0.21
C GLY A 97 0.59 -7.28 0.58
N ASN A 98 0.71 -7.66 1.85
CA ASN A 98 -0.44 -7.93 2.71
C ASN A 98 -1.12 -6.65 3.26
N ALA A 99 -0.53 -5.47 3.11
CA ALA A 99 -1.19 -4.22 3.49
C ALA A 99 -2.53 -4.01 2.77
N ARG A 100 -2.69 -4.58 1.56
CA ARG A 100 -3.96 -4.54 0.83
C ARG A 100 -5.15 -5.12 1.63
N LEU A 101 -4.90 -6.03 2.59
CA LEU A 101 -5.98 -6.62 3.40
C LEU A 101 -6.76 -5.56 4.19
N MET A 102 -6.10 -4.47 4.58
CA MET A 102 -6.74 -3.35 5.29
C MET A 102 -7.74 -2.57 4.42
N PHE A 103 -7.68 -2.70 3.09
CA PHE A 103 -8.52 -1.94 2.17
C PHE A 103 -9.84 -2.64 1.79
N GLY A 104 -10.00 -3.91 2.15
CA GLY A 104 -11.27 -4.63 2.03
C GLY A 104 -12.26 -4.27 3.12
N ASN A 105 -13.40 -4.96 3.13
CA ASN A 105 -14.42 -4.81 4.18
C ASN A 105 -13.90 -5.31 5.53
N SER A 106 -13.18 -6.43 5.50
CA SER A 106 -12.59 -7.07 6.68
C SER A 106 -11.46 -8.00 6.26
N PHE A 107 -10.72 -8.49 7.23
CA PHE A 107 -9.77 -9.59 7.03
C PHE A 107 -9.67 -10.47 8.27
N GLU A 108 -9.28 -11.72 8.10
CA GLU A 108 -9.16 -12.70 9.18
C GLU A 108 -7.75 -13.29 9.28
N ASP A 109 -7.38 -13.68 10.50
CA ASP A 109 -6.16 -14.44 10.75
C ASP A 109 -6.38 -15.96 10.60
N THR A 110 -5.31 -16.74 10.81
CA THR A 110 -5.38 -18.21 10.79
C THR A 110 -6.26 -18.82 11.89
N GLY A 111 -6.51 -18.08 12.96
CA GLY A 111 -7.41 -18.42 14.05
C GLY A 111 -8.85 -17.99 13.83
N LYS A 112 -9.19 -17.45 12.65
CA LYS A 112 -10.51 -16.92 12.31
C LYS A 112 -10.93 -15.69 13.13
N ASN A 113 -9.98 -15.00 13.74
CA ASN A 113 -10.28 -13.70 14.34
C ASN A 113 -10.46 -12.69 13.23
N LEU A 114 -11.58 -11.95 13.29
CA LEU A 114 -11.96 -10.97 12.28
C LEU A 114 -11.46 -9.58 12.68
N TYR A 115 -10.92 -8.87 11.69
CA TYR A 115 -10.46 -7.49 11.80
C TYR A 115 -11.24 -6.61 10.81
N GLU A 116 -11.66 -5.43 11.24
CA GLU A 116 -12.31 -4.47 10.37
C GLU A 116 -11.30 -3.88 9.37
N GLY A 117 -11.75 -3.69 8.13
CA GLY A 117 -11.02 -3.00 7.08
C GLY A 117 -11.62 -1.62 6.77
N LEU A 118 -10.97 -0.91 5.86
CA LEU A 118 -11.40 0.43 5.41
C LEU A 118 -12.68 0.38 4.55
N GLY A 119 -13.04 -0.78 4.00
CA GLY A 119 -14.21 -0.91 3.14
C GLY A 119 -14.12 -0.13 1.82
N ILE A 120 -12.92 0.07 1.31
CA ILE A 120 -12.68 0.73 0.01
C ILE A 120 -13.06 -0.20 -1.14
N PHE A 121 -12.74 -1.48 -1.00
CA PHE A 121 -13.02 -2.51 -2.00
C PHE A 121 -13.89 -3.62 -1.40
N ASP A 122 -14.77 -4.18 -2.22
CA ASP A 122 -15.70 -5.23 -1.81
C ASP A 122 -15.03 -6.61 -1.81
N TYR A 123 -14.17 -6.84 -0.83
CA TYR A 123 -13.58 -8.15 -0.56
C TYR A 123 -13.33 -8.38 0.94
N THR A 124 -13.18 -9.64 1.29
CA THR A 124 -12.63 -10.09 2.58
C THR A 124 -11.22 -10.63 2.38
N GLY A 125 -10.31 -10.23 3.23
CA GLY A 125 -8.93 -10.71 3.24
C GLY A 125 -8.75 -11.92 4.14
N HIS A 126 -7.77 -12.79 3.81
CA HIS A 126 -7.49 -13.99 4.59
C HIS A 126 -5.99 -14.19 4.74
N GLU A 127 -5.53 -14.38 5.97
CA GLU A 127 -4.19 -14.90 6.26
C GLU A 127 -4.26 -16.42 6.33
N SER A 128 -3.55 -17.11 5.43
CA SER A 128 -3.64 -18.57 5.33
C SER A 128 -2.63 -19.33 6.20
N GLY A 129 -1.60 -18.64 6.68
CA GLY A 129 -0.46 -19.27 7.37
C GLY A 129 0.46 -20.08 6.46
N ASN A 130 0.03 -20.37 5.23
CA ASN A 130 0.80 -21.13 4.24
C ASN A 130 1.37 -20.20 3.18
N VAL A 131 2.66 -20.34 2.90
CA VAL A 131 3.31 -19.58 1.83
C VAL A 131 2.93 -20.14 0.48
N LYS A 132 2.33 -19.31 -0.37
CA LYS A 132 2.13 -19.64 -1.78
C LYS A 132 3.29 -19.04 -2.59
N ILE A 133 4.03 -19.92 -3.26
CA ILE A 133 5.13 -19.57 -4.16
C ILE A 133 4.77 -20.10 -5.55
N SER A 134 4.82 -19.24 -6.57
CA SER A 134 4.68 -19.67 -7.97
C SER A 134 5.23 -18.59 -8.90
N ASP A 135 5.72 -19.03 -10.06
CA ASP A 135 6.03 -18.12 -11.15
C ASP A 135 4.73 -17.60 -11.78
N VAL A 136 4.79 -16.37 -12.29
CA VAL A 136 3.67 -15.69 -12.94
C VAL A 136 4.13 -15.07 -14.25
N VAL A 137 3.28 -15.23 -15.26
CA VAL A 137 3.37 -14.45 -16.49
C VAL A 137 2.10 -13.61 -16.60
N ALA A 138 2.27 -12.31 -16.69
CA ALA A 138 1.17 -11.36 -16.82
C ALA A 138 1.26 -10.58 -18.13
N PHE A 139 0.09 -10.19 -18.64
CA PHE A 139 -0.05 -9.32 -19.79
C PHE A 139 -0.80 -8.05 -19.33
N PRO A 140 -0.06 -6.96 -19.00
CA PRO A 140 -0.69 -5.73 -18.56
C PRO A 140 -1.64 -5.17 -19.62
N VAL A 141 -2.86 -4.82 -19.20
CA VAL A 141 -3.92 -4.34 -20.11
C VAL A 141 -3.82 -2.85 -20.45
N TYR A 142 -2.94 -2.11 -19.77
CA TYR A 142 -2.74 -0.67 -19.96
C TYR A 142 -1.74 -0.34 -21.08
N SER A 143 -1.13 -1.34 -21.69
CA SER A 143 -0.15 -1.13 -22.76
C SER A 143 -0.79 -1.41 -24.12
N GLU A 144 -0.70 -0.47 -25.05
CA GLU A 144 -1.11 -0.65 -26.46
C GLU A 144 -0.26 -1.73 -27.16
N THR A 145 0.96 -1.96 -26.66
CA THR A 145 1.81 -3.05 -27.14
C THR A 145 1.69 -4.22 -26.18
N PRO A 146 1.51 -5.47 -26.65
CA PRO A 146 1.47 -6.63 -25.78
C PRO A 146 2.79 -6.79 -25.02
N LEU A 147 2.84 -6.30 -23.79
CA LEU A 147 3.97 -6.51 -22.91
C LEU A 147 3.77 -7.82 -22.17
N LYS A 148 4.81 -8.64 -22.15
CA LYS A 148 4.86 -9.85 -21.36
C LYS A 148 5.74 -9.60 -20.14
N SER A 149 5.13 -9.61 -18.96
CA SER A 149 5.83 -9.42 -17.69
C SER A 149 6.00 -10.75 -16.99
N TYR A 150 7.20 -11.01 -16.52
CA TYR A 150 7.54 -12.20 -15.73
C TYR A 150 7.72 -11.78 -14.27
N GLY A 151 7.16 -12.53 -13.37
CA GLY A 151 7.25 -12.28 -11.96
C GLY A 151 7.07 -13.55 -11.13
N PHE A 152 7.00 -13.39 -9.84
CA PHE A 152 6.71 -14.48 -8.92
C PHE A 152 5.71 -14.06 -7.85
N ILE A 153 4.94 -15.00 -7.35
CA ILE A 153 4.09 -14.86 -6.18
C ILE A 153 4.84 -15.43 -4.99
N ASN A 154 4.92 -14.65 -3.91
CA ASN A 154 5.38 -15.09 -2.60
C ASN A 154 4.48 -14.41 -1.56
N ARG A 155 3.45 -15.13 -1.11
CA ARG A 155 2.45 -14.55 -0.19
C ARG A 155 1.85 -15.61 0.73
N THR A 156 1.42 -15.18 1.92
CA THR A 156 0.64 -15.97 2.87
C THR A 156 -0.85 -15.59 2.88
N SER A 157 -1.22 -14.50 2.23
CA SER A 157 -2.57 -13.95 2.26
C SER A 157 -3.23 -13.96 0.89
N TYR A 158 -4.56 -14.05 0.88
CA TYR A 158 -5.39 -13.93 -0.33
C TYR A 158 -6.62 -13.06 -0.03
N ILE A 159 -7.37 -12.72 -1.06
CA ILE A 159 -8.62 -11.96 -0.98
C ILE A 159 -9.73 -12.76 -1.65
N GLU A 160 -10.95 -12.67 -1.12
CA GLU A 160 -12.17 -13.22 -1.68
C GLU A 160 -13.21 -12.09 -1.79
N GLY A 161 -13.83 -11.96 -2.96
CA GLY A 161 -14.82 -10.92 -3.25
C GLY A 161 -15.06 -10.79 -4.75
N ASN A 162 -15.99 -9.94 -5.12
CA ASN A 162 -16.35 -9.65 -6.50
C ASN A 162 -15.39 -8.65 -7.16
#